data_ea25815ed932ee01512e458c2bd9547b
#
_entry.id   ea25815ed932ee01512e458c2bd9547b
#
_cell.length_a   1.000
_cell.length_b   1.000
_cell.length_c   1.000
_cell.angle_alpha   90.00
_cell.angle_beta   90.00
_cell.angle_gamma   90.00
#
_symmetry.space_group_name_H-M   'P 1'
#
loop_
_entity.id
_entity.type
_entity.pdbx_description
1 polymer ?
#
loop_
_entity_poly.entity_id
_entity_poly.type
_entity_poly.pdbx_seq_one_letter_code
_entity_poly.pdbx_strand_id
1 'polypeptide(L)'
;MNIKSLLAKPFASVVHRQIKKEQLTAVADQQSILNQLVKAAKGTQFGKNHHFDQITDYTSFKKAVPIRDYEGFKEYIEQIKKGTQNVLWKGLPLYLAKTSGTTSGIKYIPISKESISNHISGARNAILTYMSGSGNTDFAGGKMIFLSGSPELERVGGIPTGRLSGIVNHHIPQYLRGNQLPSFETNCIEEWETKLDKIVDETLGKDLTLIGGIPPWMQMYFDRIVERTGKPVIASFPNLQVLVQGDINFEPYTAKLWE
;
A
#
# COMPACT_ATOMS: atom_id res chain seq x y z
N MET A 1 -12.11 11.31 24.78
CA MET A 1 -11.86 9.99 24.14
C MET A 1 -12.90 9.82 23.04
N ASN A 2 -12.49 9.65 21.79
CA ASN A 2 -13.40 9.52 20.64
C ASN A 2 -13.95 8.07 20.59
N ILE A 3 -15.20 7.90 20.16
CA ILE A 3 -15.83 6.57 20.01
C ILE A 3 -14.99 5.66 19.11
N LYS A 4 -14.37 6.22 18.05
CA LYS A 4 -13.48 5.45 17.16
C LYS A 4 -12.26 4.89 17.90
N SER A 5 -11.62 5.67 18.76
CA SER A 5 -10.48 5.23 19.59
C SER A 5 -10.91 4.12 20.57
N LEU A 6 -12.10 4.25 21.15
CA LEU A 6 -12.63 3.24 22.07
C LEU A 6 -12.89 1.90 21.38
N LEU A 7 -13.48 1.93 20.17
CA LEU A 7 -13.75 0.72 19.39
C LEU A 7 -12.49 0.14 18.72
N ALA A 8 -11.49 0.97 18.41
CA ALA A 8 -10.24 0.52 17.79
C ALA A 8 -9.44 -0.41 18.71
N LYS A 9 -9.43 -0.16 20.03
CA LYS A 9 -8.62 -0.93 20.99
C LYS A 9 -8.95 -2.43 21.02
N PRO A 10 -10.20 -2.87 21.24
CA PRO A 10 -10.53 -4.29 21.23
C PRO A 10 -10.32 -4.91 19.87
N PHE A 11 -10.61 -4.21 18.78
CA PHE A 11 -10.38 -4.70 17.42
C PHE A 11 -8.88 -4.91 17.14
N ALA A 12 -8.03 -3.94 17.50
CA ALA A 12 -6.58 -4.05 17.39
C ALA A 12 -6.03 -5.27 18.18
N SER A 13 -6.53 -5.50 19.38
CA SER A 13 -6.13 -6.64 20.22
C SER A 13 -6.51 -7.99 19.60
N VAL A 14 -7.68 -8.08 18.94
CA VAL A 14 -8.11 -9.30 18.24
C VAL A 14 -7.20 -9.57 17.05
N VAL A 15 -6.97 -8.56 16.20
CA VAL A 15 -6.11 -8.69 15.01
C VAL A 15 -4.67 -9.03 15.40
N HIS A 16 -4.13 -8.36 16.41
CA HIS A 16 -2.77 -8.62 16.91
C HIS A 16 -2.61 -10.07 17.43
N ARG A 17 -3.60 -10.59 18.18
CA ARG A 17 -3.59 -11.99 18.62
C ARG A 17 -3.64 -12.97 17.45
N GLN A 18 -4.40 -12.65 16.41
CA GLN A 18 -4.46 -13.48 15.20
C GLN A 18 -3.09 -13.50 14.50
N ILE A 19 -2.47 -12.34 14.30
CA ILE A 19 -1.13 -12.23 13.70
C ILE A 19 -0.10 -13.04 14.50
N LYS A 20 -0.14 -12.97 15.83
CA LYS A 20 0.76 -13.80 16.68
C LYS A 20 0.55 -15.30 16.51
N LYS A 21 -0.69 -15.75 16.31
CA LYS A 21 -0.96 -17.16 15.99
C LYS A 21 -0.37 -17.56 14.64
N GLU A 22 -0.58 -16.72 13.62
CA GLU A 22 -0.05 -16.95 12.26
C GLU A 22 1.48 -16.99 12.24
N GLN A 23 2.15 -16.22 13.11
CA GLN A 23 3.61 -16.31 13.27
C GLN A 23 4.08 -17.69 13.74
N LEU A 24 3.29 -18.38 14.57
CA LEU A 24 3.62 -19.73 15.07
C LEU A 24 3.41 -20.82 14.02
N THR A 25 2.54 -20.60 13.06
CA THR A 25 2.20 -21.54 11.97
C THR A 25 2.81 -21.14 10.62
N ALA A 26 3.64 -20.11 10.59
CA ALA A 26 4.10 -19.45 9.35
C ALA A 26 4.68 -20.40 8.30
N VAL A 27 5.44 -21.43 8.69
CA VAL A 27 6.02 -22.41 7.76
C VAL A 27 4.92 -23.30 7.14
N ALA A 28 3.99 -23.78 7.96
CA ALA A 28 2.88 -24.60 7.48
C ALA A 28 1.92 -23.77 6.60
N ASP A 29 1.65 -22.54 6.99
CA ASP A 29 0.82 -21.60 6.23
C ASP A 29 1.47 -21.27 4.88
N GLN A 30 2.78 -21.02 4.83
CA GLN A 30 3.51 -20.77 3.61
C GLN A 30 3.40 -21.97 2.64
N GLN A 31 3.54 -23.21 3.14
CA GLN A 31 3.38 -24.41 2.32
C GLN A 31 1.94 -24.54 1.80
N SER A 32 0.95 -24.28 2.65
CA SER A 32 -0.45 -24.31 2.28
C SER A 32 -0.77 -23.26 1.19
N ILE A 33 -0.27 -22.05 1.35
CA ILE A 33 -0.44 -20.95 0.38
C ILE A 33 0.22 -21.32 -0.96
N LEU A 34 1.44 -21.85 -0.95
CA LEU A 34 2.10 -22.32 -2.18
C LEU A 34 1.22 -23.32 -2.93
N ASN A 35 0.72 -24.33 -2.24
CA ASN A 35 -0.13 -25.35 -2.84
C ASN A 35 -1.42 -24.76 -3.42
N GLN A 36 -2.03 -23.80 -2.73
CA GLN A 36 -3.22 -23.09 -3.21
C GLN A 36 -2.94 -22.28 -4.46
N LEU A 37 -1.82 -21.52 -4.49
CA LEU A 37 -1.42 -20.70 -5.63
C LEU A 37 -1.13 -21.57 -6.86
N VAL A 38 -0.34 -22.64 -6.72
CA VAL A 38 -0.03 -23.58 -7.80
C VAL A 38 -1.31 -24.19 -8.35
N LYS A 39 -2.19 -24.69 -7.47
CA LYS A 39 -3.49 -25.27 -7.87
C LYS A 39 -4.36 -24.26 -8.62
N ALA A 40 -4.44 -23.03 -8.14
CA ALA A 40 -5.27 -21.99 -8.73
C ALA A 40 -4.74 -21.53 -10.10
N ALA A 41 -3.40 -21.47 -10.26
CA ALA A 41 -2.76 -21.03 -11.49
C ALA A 41 -2.50 -22.15 -12.52
N LYS A 42 -2.79 -23.41 -12.20
CA LYS A 42 -2.53 -24.58 -13.06
C LYS A 42 -3.05 -24.42 -14.50
N GLY A 43 -4.22 -23.80 -14.68
CA GLY A 43 -4.84 -23.60 -15.98
C GLY A 43 -4.35 -22.37 -16.76
N THR A 44 -3.49 -21.54 -16.17
CA THR A 44 -2.94 -20.34 -16.82
C THR A 44 -1.84 -20.70 -17.82
N GLN A 45 -1.50 -19.76 -18.69
CA GLN A 45 -0.36 -19.94 -19.60
C GLN A 45 0.93 -20.18 -18.82
N PHE A 46 1.20 -19.38 -17.79
CA PHE A 46 2.38 -19.56 -16.93
C PHE A 46 2.38 -20.92 -16.22
N GLY A 47 1.24 -21.35 -15.68
CA GLY A 47 1.11 -22.65 -15.02
C GLY A 47 1.37 -23.82 -15.97
N LYS A 48 0.88 -23.74 -17.21
CA LYS A 48 1.15 -24.75 -18.26
C LYS A 48 2.61 -24.77 -18.68
N ASN A 49 3.20 -23.59 -18.90
CA ASN A 49 4.61 -23.47 -19.29
C ASN A 49 5.59 -23.97 -18.20
N HIS A 50 5.14 -24.03 -16.95
CA HIS A 50 5.92 -24.46 -15.79
C HIS A 50 5.41 -25.77 -15.16
N HIS A 51 4.57 -26.53 -15.88
CA HIS A 51 4.08 -27.82 -15.44
C HIS A 51 3.50 -27.81 -14.02
N PHE A 52 2.63 -26.85 -13.71
CA PHE A 52 2.01 -26.72 -12.40
C PHE A 52 1.15 -27.93 -12.00
N ASP A 53 0.79 -28.77 -12.95
CA ASP A 53 0.12 -30.06 -12.72
C ASP A 53 1.02 -31.12 -12.08
N GLN A 54 2.34 -30.97 -12.16
CA GLN A 54 3.34 -31.88 -11.61
C GLN A 54 3.96 -31.36 -10.31
N ILE A 55 3.64 -30.13 -9.89
CA ILE A 55 4.19 -29.52 -8.66
C ILE A 55 3.40 -30.02 -7.45
N THR A 56 4.09 -30.67 -6.53
CA THR A 56 3.54 -31.23 -5.29
C THR A 56 4.06 -30.55 -4.03
N ASP A 57 5.22 -29.91 -4.11
CA ASP A 57 5.90 -29.29 -2.98
C ASP A 57 6.82 -28.13 -3.41
N TYR A 58 7.48 -27.49 -2.43
CA TYR A 58 8.41 -26.40 -2.68
C TYR A 58 9.64 -26.83 -3.52
N THR A 59 10.11 -28.07 -3.37
CA THR A 59 11.28 -28.57 -4.11
C THR A 59 10.96 -28.72 -5.59
N SER A 60 9.81 -29.30 -5.93
CA SER A 60 9.34 -29.42 -7.31
C SER A 60 9.01 -28.06 -7.91
N PHE A 61 8.42 -27.13 -7.12
CA PHE A 61 8.20 -25.75 -7.54
C PHE A 61 9.51 -25.04 -7.92
N LYS A 62 10.55 -25.11 -7.08
CA LYS A 62 11.85 -24.52 -7.36
C LYS A 62 12.50 -25.05 -8.65
N LYS A 63 12.30 -26.33 -8.95
CA LYS A 63 12.83 -26.95 -10.18
C LYS A 63 12.08 -26.47 -11.42
N ALA A 64 10.75 -26.32 -11.31
CA ALA A 64 9.88 -25.97 -12.42
C ALA A 64 9.85 -24.46 -12.73
N VAL A 65 10.04 -23.62 -11.72
CA VAL A 65 9.93 -22.16 -11.83
C VAL A 65 11.27 -21.51 -11.51
N PRO A 66 12.06 -21.15 -12.52
CA PRO A 66 13.33 -20.46 -12.30
C PRO A 66 13.09 -19.03 -11.79
N ILE A 67 14.05 -18.54 -10.99
CA ILE A 67 14.06 -17.14 -10.55
C ILE A 67 14.25 -16.24 -11.76
N ARG A 68 13.46 -15.18 -11.85
CA ARG A 68 13.45 -14.19 -12.93
C ARG A 68 13.35 -12.78 -12.39
N ASP A 69 13.90 -11.85 -13.12
CA ASP A 69 13.61 -10.43 -12.97
C ASP A 69 12.32 -10.03 -13.75
N TYR A 70 12.04 -8.74 -13.80
CA TYR A 70 10.88 -8.23 -14.53
C TYR A 70 10.94 -8.51 -16.03
N GLU A 71 12.13 -8.44 -16.63
CA GLU A 71 12.31 -8.68 -18.08
C GLU A 71 11.93 -10.12 -18.45
N GLY A 72 12.18 -11.09 -17.55
CA GLY A 72 11.75 -12.48 -17.73
C GLY A 72 10.23 -12.68 -17.65
N PHE A 73 9.46 -11.67 -17.20
CA PHE A 73 8.01 -11.67 -17.19
C PHE A 73 7.39 -10.77 -18.26
N LYS A 74 8.19 -9.97 -18.97
CA LYS A 74 7.73 -8.93 -19.89
C LYS A 74 6.75 -9.43 -20.94
N GLU A 75 7.02 -10.57 -21.57
CA GLU A 75 6.12 -11.14 -22.57
C GLU A 75 4.73 -11.48 -22.02
N TYR A 76 4.67 -12.02 -20.81
CA TYR A 76 3.39 -12.27 -20.12
C TYR A 76 2.66 -10.97 -19.81
N ILE A 77 3.38 -9.96 -19.36
CA ILE A 77 2.80 -8.64 -19.06
C ILE A 77 2.26 -7.97 -20.32
N GLU A 78 3.00 -8.02 -21.43
CA GLU A 78 2.54 -7.47 -22.71
C GLU A 78 1.28 -8.19 -23.24
N GLN A 79 1.14 -9.49 -23.03
CA GLN A 79 -0.09 -10.20 -23.37
C GLN A 79 -1.26 -9.75 -22.49
N ILE A 80 -1.05 -9.57 -21.18
CA ILE A 80 -2.07 -9.04 -20.27
C ILE A 80 -2.50 -7.64 -20.70
N LYS A 81 -1.56 -6.76 -21.04
CA LYS A 81 -1.83 -5.40 -21.55
C LYS A 81 -2.64 -5.39 -22.85
N LYS A 82 -2.55 -6.44 -23.63
CA LYS A 82 -3.38 -6.64 -24.85
C LYS A 82 -4.75 -7.25 -24.54
N GLY A 83 -5.08 -7.49 -23.26
CA GLY A 83 -6.35 -8.06 -22.84
C GLY A 83 -6.39 -9.59 -22.84
N THR A 84 -5.24 -10.29 -22.98
CA THR A 84 -5.20 -11.74 -22.93
C THR A 84 -5.49 -12.23 -21.51
N GLN A 85 -6.46 -13.12 -21.37
CA GLN A 85 -6.87 -13.70 -20.09
C GLN A 85 -6.03 -14.94 -19.74
N ASN A 86 -6.01 -15.31 -18.46
CA ASN A 86 -5.38 -16.54 -17.97
C ASN A 86 -3.88 -16.64 -18.30
N VAL A 87 -3.17 -15.53 -18.30
CA VAL A 87 -1.73 -15.50 -18.57
C VAL A 87 -0.94 -15.89 -17.31
N LEU A 88 -0.82 -15.02 -16.32
CA LEU A 88 -0.13 -15.30 -15.04
C LEU A 88 -1.10 -15.78 -13.96
N TRP A 89 -2.36 -15.33 -14.02
CA TRP A 89 -3.43 -15.70 -13.12
C TRP A 89 -4.73 -15.87 -13.89
N LYS A 90 -5.75 -16.47 -13.27
CA LYS A 90 -7.05 -16.70 -13.90
C LYS A 90 -7.78 -15.38 -14.20
N GLY A 91 -8.34 -15.26 -15.38
CA GLY A 91 -9.02 -14.07 -15.88
C GLY A 91 -8.06 -12.94 -16.23
N LEU A 92 -8.57 -11.72 -16.21
CA LEU A 92 -7.78 -10.48 -16.27
C LEU A 92 -7.50 -9.99 -14.86
N PRO A 93 -6.36 -9.29 -14.63
CA PRO A 93 -6.13 -8.64 -13.35
C PRO A 93 -7.15 -7.52 -13.12
N LEU A 94 -7.44 -7.25 -11.86
CA LEU A 94 -8.32 -6.14 -11.46
C LEU A 94 -7.68 -4.79 -11.76
N TYR A 95 -6.36 -4.71 -11.57
CA TYR A 95 -5.54 -3.52 -11.83
C TYR A 95 -4.18 -3.90 -12.41
N LEU A 96 -3.54 -2.92 -13.05
CA LEU A 96 -2.11 -2.91 -13.30
C LEU A 96 -1.47 -1.80 -12.44
N ALA A 97 -0.65 -2.18 -11.46
CA ALA A 97 0.10 -1.22 -10.67
C ALA A 97 1.36 -0.78 -11.43
N LYS A 98 1.52 0.53 -11.65
CA LYS A 98 2.74 1.13 -12.23
C LYS A 98 3.78 1.36 -11.14
N THR A 99 5.02 0.96 -11.40
CA THR A 99 6.14 1.38 -10.57
C THR A 99 6.77 2.66 -11.13
N SER A 100 7.47 3.42 -10.27
CA SER A 100 8.36 4.49 -10.72
C SER A 100 9.58 3.83 -11.41
N GLY A 101 9.53 3.68 -12.72
CA GLY A 101 10.66 3.12 -13.47
C GLY A 101 11.86 4.06 -13.39
N THR A 102 12.98 3.59 -12.85
CA THR A 102 14.22 4.38 -12.78
C THR A 102 15.07 4.21 -14.04
N THR A 103 15.51 3.00 -14.35
CA THR A 103 16.44 2.74 -15.47
C THR A 103 15.86 1.91 -16.61
N SER A 104 14.83 1.11 -16.33
CA SER A 104 14.24 0.16 -17.30
C SER A 104 12.84 0.55 -17.78
N GLY A 105 12.41 1.80 -17.54
CA GLY A 105 11.06 2.26 -17.89
C GLY A 105 9.99 1.83 -16.88
N ILE A 106 8.73 2.15 -17.19
CA ILE A 106 7.58 1.83 -16.33
C ILE A 106 7.35 0.31 -16.34
N LYS A 107 7.31 -0.28 -15.14
CA LYS A 107 6.94 -1.69 -14.96
C LYS A 107 5.48 -1.79 -14.51
N TYR A 108 4.79 -2.79 -15.02
CA TYR A 108 3.38 -3.06 -14.71
C TYR A 108 3.26 -4.35 -13.91
N ILE A 109 2.70 -4.25 -12.71
CA ILE A 109 2.49 -5.40 -11.82
C ILE A 109 1.00 -5.73 -11.81
N PRO A 110 0.60 -6.91 -12.28
CA PRO A 110 -0.81 -7.31 -12.25
C PRO A 110 -1.30 -7.54 -10.82
N ILE A 111 -2.41 -6.92 -10.46
CA ILE A 111 -3.09 -7.09 -9.18
C ILE A 111 -4.38 -7.88 -9.44
N SER A 112 -4.47 -9.09 -8.94
CA SER A 112 -5.68 -9.91 -9.06
C SER A 112 -6.75 -9.47 -8.05
N LYS A 113 -7.99 -9.91 -8.28
CA LYS A 113 -9.10 -9.69 -7.34
C LYS A 113 -8.79 -10.33 -5.97
N GLU A 114 -8.10 -11.45 -5.97
CA GLU A 114 -7.71 -12.18 -4.76
C GLU A 114 -6.55 -11.50 -4.02
N SER A 115 -5.61 -10.88 -4.75
CA SER A 115 -4.41 -10.28 -4.14
C SER A 115 -4.64 -8.89 -3.57
N ILE A 116 -5.62 -8.12 -4.05
CA ILE A 116 -5.85 -6.75 -3.58
C ILE A 116 -6.12 -6.67 -2.08
N SER A 117 -6.81 -7.65 -1.51
CA SER A 117 -7.08 -7.72 -0.07
C SER A 117 -5.81 -7.81 0.77
N ASN A 118 -4.75 -8.43 0.26
CA ASN A 118 -3.47 -8.58 0.96
C ASN A 118 -2.76 -7.21 1.11
N HIS A 119 -2.80 -6.37 0.06
CA HIS A 119 -2.23 -5.02 0.12
C HIS A 119 -2.95 -4.15 1.17
N ILE A 120 -4.29 -4.23 1.21
CA ILE A 120 -5.10 -3.45 2.15
C ILE A 120 -4.91 -3.96 3.57
N SER A 121 -4.96 -5.28 3.78
CA SER A 121 -4.83 -5.87 5.11
C SER A 121 -3.43 -5.70 5.68
N GLY A 122 -2.38 -5.71 4.86
CA GLY A 122 -1.01 -5.44 5.29
C GLY A 122 -0.89 -4.08 5.98
N ALA A 123 -1.30 -3.00 5.31
CA ALA A 123 -1.27 -1.64 5.85
C ALA A 123 -2.16 -1.51 7.12
N ARG A 124 -3.39 -2.02 7.06
CA ARG A 124 -4.30 -2.04 8.21
C ARG A 124 -3.71 -2.78 9.41
N ASN A 125 -3.15 -3.96 9.19
CA ASN A 125 -2.61 -4.80 10.25
C ASN A 125 -1.37 -4.17 10.90
N ALA A 126 -0.53 -3.44 10.15
CA ALA A 126 0.58 -2.68 10.70
C ALA A 126 0.09 -1.64 11.71
N ILE A 127 -0.91 -0.83 11.35
CA ILE A 127 -1.49 0.19 12.22
C ILE A 127 -2.15 -0.46 13.45
N LEU A 128 -2.94 -1.53 13.27
CA LEU A 128 -3.59 -2.22 14.38
C LEU A 128 -2.59 -2.90 15.33
N THR A 129 -1.49 -3.43 14.80
CA THR A 129 -0.41 -4.00 15.61
C THR A 129 0.26 -2.91 16.44
N TYR A 130 0.54 -1.74 15.87
CA TYR A 130 1.04 -0.58 16.60
C TYR A 130 0.08 -0.17 17.72
N MET A 131 -1.22 -0.01 17.42
CA MET A 131 -2.24 0.32 18.43
C MET A 131 -2.27 -0.67 19.59
N SER A 132 -2.17 -1.98 19.28
CA SER A 132 -2.20 -3.02 20.31
C SER A 132 -0.91 -3.06 21.14
N GLY A 133 0.24 -2.81 20.50
CA GLY A 133 1.56 -2.85 21.17
C GLY A 133 1.85 -1.61 22.02
N SER A 134 1.51 -0.43 21.52
CA SER A 134 1.72 0.85 22.22
C SER A 134 0.59 1.23 23.19
N GLY A 135 -0.60 0.66 23.01
CA GLY A 135 -1.82 1.11 23.68
C GLY A 135 -2.38 2.45 23.17
N ASN A 136 -1.66 3.12 22.24
CA ASN A 136 -2.10 4.39 21.67
C ASN A 136 -3.13 4.17 20.57
N THR A 137 -4.36 4.61 20.82
CA THR A 137 -5.47 4.58 19.86
C THR A 137 -6.06 5.97 19.61
N ASP A 138 -5.56 7.00 20.28
CA ASP A 138 -6.16 8.34 20.27
C ASP A 138 -6.04 9.01 18.91
N PHE A 139 -4.96 8.74 18.18
CA PHE A 139 -4.77 9.24 16.84
C PHE A 139 -5.87 8.82 15.84
N ALA A 140 -6.60 7.71 16.09
CA ALA A 140 -7.68 7.26 15.23
C ALA A 140 -8.90 8.22 15.24
N GLY A 141 -8.95 9.15 16.19
CA GLY A 141 -10.01 10.15 16.32
C GLY A 141 -9.82 11.37 15.44
N GLY A 142 -8.59 11.73 15.11
CA GLY A 142 -8.24 12.93 14.34
C GLY A 142 -8.18 12.70 12.84
N LYS A 143 -7.55 13.64 12.13
CA LYS A 143 -7.30 13.56 10.69
C LYS A 143 -6.01 12.80 10.41
N MET A 144 -6.04 12.02 9.35
CA MET A 144 -4.91 11.23 8.87
C MET A 144 -4.57 11.66 7.45
N ILE A 145 -3.33 12.03 7.21
CA ILE A 145 -2.86 12.36 5.86
C ILE A 145 -2.00 11.22 5.30
N PHE A 146 -2.24 10.87 4.04
CA PHE A 146 -1.42 9.92 3.30
C PHE A 146 -0.89 10.61 2.04
N LEU A 147 0.39 10.98 2.08
CA LEU A 147 1.09 11.54 0.94
C LEU A 147 1.33 10.43 -0.07
N SER A 148 0.57 10.45 -1.16
CA SER A 148 0.53 9.36 -2.14
C SER A 148 0.51 9.89 -3.57
N GLY A 149 0.78 9.01 -4.54
CA GLY A 149 0.53 9.30 -5.95
C GLY A 149 -0.94 9.52 -6.25
N SER A 150 -1.23 10.12 -7.41
CA SER A 150 -2.60 10.36 -7.88
C SER A 150 -3.44 9.06 -7.83
N PRO A 151 -4.69 9.12 -7.32
CA PRO A 151 -5.64 8.03 -7.39
C PRO A 151 -6.31 7.88 -8.76
N GLU A 152 -6.07 8.78 -9.70
CA GLU A 152 -6.57 8.64 -11.05
C GLU A 152 -6.01 7.39 -11.73
N LEU A 153 -6.91 6.68 -12.42
CA LEU A 153 -6.57 5.44 -13.12
C LEU A 153 -6.76 5.63 -14.62
N GLU A 154 -5.69 5.44 -15.36
CA GLU A 154 -5.77 5.25 -16.82
C GLU A 154 -6.24 3.83 -17.16
N ARG A 155 -6.42 3.54 -18.44
CA ARG A 155 -6.73 2.18 -18.91
C ARG A 155 -5.69 1.69 -19.90
N VAL A 156 -5.14 0.49 -19.62
CA VAL A 156 -4.22 -0.22 -20.50
C VAL A 156 -4.87 -1.57 -20.84
N GLY A 157 -5.20 -1.80 -22.10
CA GLY A 157 -5.93 -3.00 -22.51
C GLY A 157 -7.31 -3.15 -21.83
N GLY A 158 -7.96 -2.04 -21.47
CA GLY A 158 -9.20 -2.03 -20.71
C GLY A 158 -9.04 -2.21 -19.20
N ILE A 159 -7.83 -2.51 -18.70
CA ILE A 159 -7.54 -2.74 -17.27
C ILE A 159 -7.22 -1.41 -16.60
N PRO A 160 -7.89 -1.05 -15.48
CA PRO A 160 -7.56 0.13 -14.70
C PRO A 160 -6.09 0.09 -14.22
N THR A 161 -5.36 1.16 -14.45
CA THR A 161 -3.90 1.21 -14.30
C THR A 161 -3.48 2.47 -13.56
N GLY A 162 -2.64 2.36 -12.55
CA GLY A 162 -2.16 3.50 -11.78
C GLY A 162 -1.07 3.12 -10.77
N ARG A 163 -0.63 4.05 -9.93
CA ARG A 163 0.28 3.75 -8.82
C ARG A 163 -0.45 2.90 -7.76
N LEU A 164 0.26 2.00 -7.10
CA LEU A 164 -0.34 1.11 -6.09
C LEU A 164 -1.03 1.92 -4.96
N SER A 165 -0.41 3.00 -4.48
CA SER A 165 -0.99 3.87 -3.46
C SER A 165 -2.31 4.53 -3.93
N GLY A 166 -2.38 4.92 -5.20
CA GLY A 166 -3.61 5.44 -5.82
C GLY A 166 -4.68 4.36 -5.94
N ILE A 167 -4.31 3.14 -6.37
CA ILE A 167 -5.23 1.99 -6.42
C ILE A 167 -5.82 1.68 -5.04
N VAL A 168 -4.99 1.64 -4.00
CA VAL A 168 -5.44 1.37 -2.62
C VAL A 168 -6.42 2.44 -2.12
N ASN A 169 -6.26 3.69 -2.56
CA ASN A 169 -7.18 4.78 -2.18
C ASN A 169 -8.65 4.47 -2.55
N HIS A 170 -8.89 3.79 -3.67
CA HIS A 170 -10.25 3.37 -4.09
C HIS A 170 -10.87 2.32 -3.15
N HIS A 171 -10.07 1.63 -2.35
CA HIS A 171 -10.50 0.56 -1.45
C HIS A 171 -10.62 0.99 0.02
N ILE A 172 -10.42 2.29 0.31
CA ILE A 172 -10.56 2.81 1.67
C ILE A 172 -12.03 2.75 2.08
N PRO A 173 -12.36 2.12 3.23
CA PRO A 173 -13.71 2.04 3.73
C PRO A 173 -14.35 3.42 3.92
N GLN A 174 -15.63 3.56 3.58
CA GLN A 174 -16.33 4.85 3.61
C GLN A 174 -16.29 5.52 4.99
N TYR A 175 -16.34 4.75 6.08
CA TYR A 175 -16.28 5.26 7.44
C TYR A 175 -14.92 5.89 7.83
N LEU A 176 -13.85 5.58 7.08
CA LEU A 176 -12.52 6.19 7.27
C LEU A 176 -12.29 7.41 6.37
N ARG A 177 -13.02 7.53 5.26
CA ARG A 177 -12.83 8.63 4.30
C ARG A 177 -13.00 10.02 4.93
N GLY A 178 -13.92 10.15 5.89
CA GLY A 178 -14.14 11.41 6.60
C GLY A 178 -12.96 11.89 7.46
N ASN A 179 -12.01 11.01 7.78
CA ASN A 179 -10.78 11.34 8.54
C ASN A 179 -9.55 11.45 7.66
N GLN A 180 -9.65 11.08 6.38
CA GLN A 180 -8.53 11.06 5.46
C GLN A 180 -8.33 12.43 4.79
N LEU A 181 -7.08 12.80 4.63
CA LEU A 181 -6.58 13.92 3.85
C LEU A 181 -5.44 13.44 2.93
N PRO A 182 -5.13 14.15 1.86
CA PRO A 182 -5.93 15.23 1.28
C PRO A 182 -7.25 14.74 0.68
N SER A 183 -8.07 15.66 0.19
CA SER A 183 -9.26 15.35 -0.60
C SER A 183 -8.90 14.54 -1.86
N PHE A 184 -9.88 13.88 -2.47
CA PHE A 184 -9.66 13.14 -3.71
C PHE A 184 -9.19 14.09 -4.82
N GLU A 185 -9.81 15.26 -4.94
CA GLU A 185 -9.52 16.28 -5.93
C GLU A 185 -8.07 16.79 -5.80
N THR A 186 -7.65 17.12 -4.59
CA THR A 186 -6.25 17.54 -4.33
C THR A 186 -5.27 16.39 -4.59
N ASN A 187 -5.66 15.17 -4.26
CA ASN A 187 -4.79 14.02 -4.50
C ASN A 187 -4.63 13.68 -5.99
N CYS A 188 -5.58 14.09 -6.86
CA CYS A 188 -5.49 13.95 -8.32
C CYS A 188 -4.55 14.96 -8.99
N ILE A 189 -4.13 16.04 -8.32
CA ILE A 189 -3.17 16.99 -8.88
C ILE A 189 -1.86 16.28 -9.19
N GLU A 190 -1.39 16.35 -10.44
CA GLU A 190 -0.17 15.65 -10.87
C GLU A 190 1.08 16.47 -10.58
N GLU A 191 1.01 17.82 -10.75
CA GLU A 191 2.12 18.71 -10.49
C GLU A 191 2.34 18.80 -8.97
N TRP A 192 3.55 18.35 -8.52
CA TRP A 192 3.83 18.13 -7.11
C TRP A 192 3.79 19.39 -6.25
N GLU A 193 4.34 20.50 -6.72
CA GLU A 193 4.40 21.74 -5.95
C GLU A 193 2.99 22.31 -5.70
N THR A 194 2.17 22.35 -6.76
CA THR A 194 0.76 22.76 -6.67
C THR A 194 -0.03 21.81 -5.74
N LYS A 195 0.21 20.50 -5.86
CA LYS A 195 -0.40 19.50 -4.99
C LYS A 195 -0.03 19.73 -3.54
N LEU A 196 1.26 19.96 -3.27
CA LEU A 196 1.79 20.20 -1.93
C LEU A 196 1.15 21.43 -1.30
N ASP A 197 1.05 22.53 -2.03
CA ASP A 197 0.38 23.74 -1.57
C ASP A 197 -1.08 23.50 -1.20
N LYS A 198 -1.81 22.76 -2.04
CA LYS A 198 -3.20 22.40 -1.75
C LYS A 198 -3.33 21.49 -0.56
N ILE A 199 -2.42 20.53 -0.37
CA ILE A 199 -2.37 19.69 0.81
C ILE A 199 -2.20 20.54 2.08
N VAL A 200 -1.29 21.51 2.05
CA VAL A 200 -1.07 22.45 3.17
C VAL A 200 -2.34 23.24 3.44
N ASP A 201 -2.99 23.79 2.41
CA ASP A 201 -4.25 24.54 2.54
C ASP A 201 -5.36 23.70 3.21
N GLU A 202 -5.46 22.41 2.86
CA GLU A 202 -6.46 21.50 3.42
C GLU A 202 -6.16 21.08 4.85
N THR A 203 -4.90 21.05 5.26
CA THR A 203 -4.46 20.47 6.53
C THR A 203 -4.26 21.51 7.62
N LEU A 204 -3.86 22.74 7.30
CA LEU A 204 -3.73 23.80 8.28
C LEU A 204 -5.04 24.04 9.02
N GLY A 205 -4.97 24.10 10.35
CA GLY A 205 -6.14 24.24 11.24
C GLY A 205 -6.95 22.97 11.43
N LYS A 206 -6.51 21.83 10.90
CA LYS A 206 -7.15 20.54 11.19
C LYS A 206 -6.40 19.81 12.32
N ASP A 207 -7.13 18.99 13.05
CA ASP A 207 -6.58 18.11 14.08
C ASP A 207 -5.87 16.92 13.43
N LEU A 208 -4.65 17.17 12.92
CA LEU A 208 -3.82 16.14 12.27
C LEU A 208 -3.16 15.26 13.34
N THR A 209 -3.37 13.97 13.28
CA THR A 209 -2.89 13.00 14.29
C THR A 209 -1.97 11.93 13.71
N LEU A 210 -2.05 11.67 12.41
CA LEU A 210 -1.20 10.71 11.71
C LEU A 210 -0.79 11.25 10.33
N ILE A 211 0.49 11.07 10.00
CA ILE A 211 1.00 11.26 8.63
C ILE A 211 1.63 9.97 8.12
N GLY A 212 1.29 9.59 6.89
CA GLY A 212 1.91 8.48 6.17
C GLY A 212 2.44 8.90 4.82
N GLY A 213 3.62 8.37 4.44
CA GLY A 213 4.25 8.66 3.15
C GLY A 213 5.70 8.21 3.12
N ILE A 214 6.37 8.49 2.00
CA ILE A 214 7.83 8.34 1.94
C ILE A 214 8.49 9.54 2.62
N PRO A 215 9.61 9.34 3.33
CA PRO A 215 10.26 10.41 4.09
C PRO A 215 10.55 11.70 3.32
N PRO A 216 11.02 11.69 2.04
CA PRO A 216 11.22 12.94 1.29
C PRO A 216 9.93 13.75 1.13
N TRP A 217 8.79 13.12 0.89
CA TRP A 217 7.52 13.83 0.74
C TRP A 217 7.02 14.40 2.07
N MET A 218 7.21 13.65 3.17
CA MET A 218 6.90 14.16 4.50
C MET A 218 7.77 15.36 4.84
N GLN A 219 9.07 15.31 4.53
CA GLN A 219 9.98 16.43 4.73
C GLN A 219 9.55 17.65 3.92
N MET A 220 9.28 17.52 2.61
CA MET A 220 8.80 18.64 1.78
C MET A 220 7.50 19.24 2.32
N TYR A 221 6.60 18.40 2.82
CA TYR A 221 5.35 18.86 3.44
C TYR A 221 5.63 19.64 4.73
N PHE A 222 6.50 19.16 5.60
CA PHE A 222 6.86 19.86 6.84
C PHE A 222 7.60 21.17 6.57
N ASP A 223 8.53 21.15 5.62
CA ASP A 223 9.23 22.37 5.19
C ASP A 223 8.23 23.44 4.70
N ARG A 224 7.23 23.04 3.90
CA ARG A 224 6.19 23.95 3.41
C ARG A 224 5.27 24.46 4.53
N ILE A 225 4.98 23.67 5.56
CA ILE A 225 4.23 24.13 6.76
C ILE A 225 5.03 25.18 7.49
N VAL A 226 6.33 24.96 7.73
CA VAL A 226 7.21 25.93 8.41
C VAL A 226 7.32 27.22 7.59
N GLU A 227 7.53 27.13 6.29
CA GLU A 227 7.57 28.28 5.38
C GLU A 227 6.28 29.12 5.45
N ARG A 228 5.11 28.48 5.41
CA ARG A 228 3.81 29.15 5.45
C ARG A 228 3.46 29.77 6.79
N THR A 229 3.86 29.15 7.88
CA THR A 229 3.40 29.53 9.23
C THR A 229 4.44 30.28 10.03
N GLY A 230 5.72 30.17 9.68
CA GLY A 230 6.85 30.64 10.49
C GLY A 230 6.99 29.91 11.83
N LYS A 231 6.37 28.74 11.98
CA LYS A 231 6.31 27.97 13.25
C LYS A 231 6.78 26.53 13.04
N PRO A 232 7.32 25.90 14.08
CA PRO A 232 7.59 24.44 14.05
C PRO A 232 6.32 23.64 13.74
N VAL A 233 6.48 22.48 13.10
CA VAL A 233 5.36 21.59 12.70
C VAL A 233 4.47 21.24 13.88
N ILE A 234 5.07 20.92 15.05
CA ILE A 234 4.33 20.56 16.26
C ILE A 234 3.44 21.71 16.79
N ALA A 235 3.80 22.97 16.52
CA ALA A 235 2.96 24.10 16.89
C ALA A 235 1.73 24.23 15.96
N SER A 236 1.85 23.77 14.72
CA SER A 236 0.73 23.72 13.77
C SER A 236 -0.15 22.47 13.97
N PHE A 237 0.44 21.37 14.42
CA PHE A 237 -0.23 20.09 14.63
C PHE A 237 0.12 19.49 16.01
N PRO A 238 -0.36 20.06 17.11
CA PRO A 238 0.03 19.64 18.46
C PRO A 238 -0.40 18.20 18.82
N ASN A 239 -1.33 17.63 18.08
CA ASN A 239 -1.81 16.26 18.26
C ASN A 239 -1.23 15.26 17.25
N LEU A 240 -0.22 15.65 16.46
CA LEU A 240 0.47 14.72 15.56
C LEU A 240 1.30 13.72 16.38
N GLN A 241 0.91 12.44 16.33
CA GLN A 241 1.45 11.40 17.19
C GLN A 241 2.13 10.27 16.42
N VAL A 242 1.75 10.05 15.16
CA VAL A 242 2.16 8.86 14.41
C VAL A 242 2.68 9.25 13.04
N LEU A 243 3.92 8.84 12.74
CA LEU A 243 4.49 8.85 11.41
C LEU A 243 4.57 7.41 10.88
N VAL A 244 3.97 7.17 9.71
CA VAL A 244 4.03 5.88 9.02
C VAL A 244 4.87 6.05 7.76
N GLN A 245 6.03 5.42 7.72
CA GLN A 245 6.94 5.53 6.60
C GLN A 245 7.25 4.16 5.98
N GLY A 246 7.68 4.17 4.72
CA GLY A 246 8.08 2.97 3.99
C GLY A 246 8.92 3.30 2.76
N ASP A 247 9.31 2.27 2.04
CA ASP A 247 9.99 2.28 0.75
C ASP A 247 11.48 2.66 0.76
N ILE A 248 11.95 3.48 1.70
CA ILE A 248 13.35 3.90 1.77
C ILE A 248 13.89 3.87 3.20
N ASN A 249 15.22 3.88 3.33
CA ASN A 249 15.86 4.00 4.65
C ASN A 249 15.48 5.33 5.32
N PHE A 250 14.97 5.25 6.54
CA PHE A 250 14.50 6.41 7.31
C PHE A 250 15.66 7.17 8.00
N GLU A 251 16.77 6.51 8.27
CA GLU A 251 17.87 7.06 9.07
C GLU A 251 18.34 8.47 8.63
N PRO A 252 18.51 8.76 7.32
CA PRO A 252 18.92 10.11 6.88
C PRO A 252 17.91 11.22 7.19
N TYR A 253 16.66 10.88 7.43
CA TYR A 253 15.56 11.81 7.69
C TYR A 253 15.21 11.97 9.16
N THR A 254 15.77 11.10 10.02
CA THR A 254 15.41 11.00 11.45
C THR A 254 15.60 12.34 12.15
N ALA A 255 16.77 12.94 12.04
CA ALA A 255 17.08 14.20 12.74
C ALA A 255 16.06 15.29 12.37
N LYS A 256 15.79 15.48 11.08
CA LYS A 256 14.95 16.56 10.58
C LYS A 256 13.45 16.35 10.80
N LEU A 257 12.99 15.10 10.83
CA LEU A 257 11.56 14.80 11.05
C LEU A 257 11.18 14.72 12.53
N TRP A 258 12.16 14.74 13.45
CA TRP A 258 11.92 14.78 14.89
C TRP A 258 12.10 16.20 15.52
N GLU A 259 12.59 17.20 14.76
CA GLU A 259 12.62 18.60 15.13
C GLU A 259 11.24 19.27 14.95
#